data_7f08498542c9e4c22fe7ac6cd4ffbb07
#
_entry.id   7f08498542c9e4c22fe7ac6cd4ffbb07
#
_cell.length_a   1.000
_cell.length_b   1.000
_cell.length_c   1.000
_cell.angle_alpha   90.00
_cell.angle_beta   90.00
_cell.angle_gamma   90.00
#
_symmetry.space_group_name_H-M   'P 1'
#
loop_
_entity.id
_entity.type
_entity.pdbx_description
1 polymer ?
#
loop_
_entity_poly.entity_id
_entity_poly.type
_entity_poly.pdbx_seq_one_letter_code
_entity_poly.pdbx_strand_id
1 'polypeptide(L)'
;MISQIIYNVYKNKLMRLLKWYTFINTQRSESKLLMNFKKKFGTPEETIVCIGDWGNEKQIRNQEPTKGKSFRKLFKKYGYKTYLVDEYNTSKKSYVDGTELEKFKKRENSRPYKTNIIKVHGLLRSKSVPSNKSSKIILFNRDTNESLNIRKKAIYSIKNKELPRYLVREIKNQQDFIGDKIKRSEIFLF
;
A
#
# COMPACT_ATOMS: atom_id res chain seq x y z
N MET A 1 -35.26 27.93 -0.06
CA MET A 1 -34.92 27.95 -1.52
C MET A 1 -33.86 26.91 -1.89
N ILE A 2 -32.65 26.90 -1.30
CA ILE A 2 -31.59 25.93 -1.60
C ILE A 2 -32.01 24.47 -1.33
N SER A 3 -32.68 24.19 -0.22
CA SER A 3 -33.16 22.85 0.14
C SER A 3 -34.15 22.27 -0.87
N GLN A 4 -35.01 23.11 -1.47
CA GLN A 4 -35.97 22.68 -2.49
C GLN A 4 -35.26 22.31 -3.80
N ILE A 5 -34.24 23.06 -4.19
CA ILE A 5 -33.41 22.78 -5.37
C ILE A 5 -32.68 21.44 -5.18
N ILE A 6 -32.04 21.26 -4.02
CA ILE A 6 -31.35 20.01 -3.67
C ILE A 6 -32.32 18.83 -3.69
N TYR A 7 -33.51 18.98 -3.07
CA TYR A 7 -34.54 17.97 -3.07
C TYR A 7 -34.96 17.57 -4.48
N ASN A 8 -35.19 18.51 -5.37
CA ASN A 8 -35.62 18.25 -6.76
C ASN A 8 -34.52 17.50 -7.55
N VAL A 9 -33.23 17.85 -7.35
CA VAL A 9 -32.13 17.12 -7.98
C VAL A 9 -32.08 15.67 -7.50
N TYR A 10 -32.16 15.42 -6.18
CA TYR A 10 -32.09 14.07 -5.63
C TYR A 10 -33.37 13.24 -5.87
N LYS A 11 -34.52 13.89 -6.10
CA LYS A 11 -35.80 13.24 -6.50
C LYS A 11 -35.74 12.70 -7.93
N ASN A 12 -34.80 13.17 -8.76
CA ASN A 12 -34.68 12.74 -10.14
C ASN A 12 -34.40 11.23 -10.22
N LYS A 13 -35.20 10.52 -11.05
CA LYS A 13 -35.05 9.07 -11.29
C LYS A 13 -33.64 8.69 -11.74
N LEU A 14 -33.00 9.52 -12.59
CA LEU A 14 -31.63 9.28 -13.08
C LEU A 14 -30.65 9.23 -11.93
N MET A 15 -30.70 10.16 -10.97
CA MET A 15 -29.77 10.19 -9.83
C MET A 15 -29.91 8.95 -8.94
N ARG A 16 -31.13 8.47 -8.75
CA ARG A 16 -31.38 7.23 -8.00
C ARG A 16 -30.87 6.01 -8.73
N LEU A 17 -31.08 5.94 -10.05
CA LEU A 17 -30.55 4.86 -10.89
C LEU A 17 -29.01 4.84 -10.89
N LEU A 18 -28.36 6.00 -11.03
CA LEU A 18 -26.89 6.08 -10.96
C LEU A 18 -26.34 5.58 -9.63
N LYS A 19 -26.95 5.97 -8.50
CA LYS A 19 -26.58 5.47 -7.18
C LYS A 19 -26.79 3.95 -7.06
N TRP A 20 -27.91 3.44 -7.57
CA TRP A 20 -28.21 2.02 -7.59
C TRP A 20 -27.20 1.24 -8.42
N TYR A 21 -26.89 1.69 -9.65
CA TYR A 21 -25.88 1.06 -10.48
C TYR A 21 -24.48 1.11 -9.85
N THR A 22 -24.11 2.22 -9.21
CA THR A 22 -22.86 2.33 -8.46
C THR A 22 -22.80 1.29 -7.34
N PHE A 23 -23.87 1.14 -6.57
CA PHE A 23 -23.95 0.13 -5.51
C PHE A 23 -23.80 -1.29 -6.08
N ILE A 24 -24.59 -1.66 -7.09
CA ILE A 24 -24.54 -2.99 -7.71
C ILE A 24 -23.17 -3.29 -8.31
N ASN A 25 -22.59 -2.33 -9.05
CA ASN A 25 -21.27 -2.51 -9.67
C ASN A 25 -20.16 -2.62 -8.63
N THR A 26 -20.25 -1.89 -7.51
CA THR A 26 -19.32 -2.03 -6.39
C THR A 26 -19.40 -3.45 -5.81
N GLN A 27 -20.60 -3.95 -5.51
CA GLN A 27 -20.79 -5.31 -4.99
C GLN A 27 -20.25 -6.39 -5.95
N ARG A 28 -20.53 -6.25 -7.24
CA ARG A 28 -19.99 -7.17 -8.28
C ARG A 28 -18.47 -7.14 -8.36
N SER A 29 -17.89 -5.94 -8.32
CA SER A 29 -16.44 -5.74 -8.37
C SER A 29 -15.75 -6.34 -7.14
N GLU A 30 -16.28 -6.09 -5.95
CA GLU A 30 -15.78 -6.64 -4.69
C GLU A 30 -15.85 -8.17 -4.68
N SER A 31 -16.99 -8.75 -5.08
CA SER A 31 -17.17 -10.20 -5.17
C SER A 31 -16.19 -10.83 -6.17
N LYS A 32 -16.02 -10.22 -7.35
CA LYS A 32 -15.06 -10.70 -8.36
C LYS A 32 -13.62 -10.63 -7.86
N LEU A 33 -13.25 -9.54 -7.18
CA LEU A 33 -11.93 -9.38 -6.58
C LEU A 33 -11.64 -10.49 -5.57
N LEU A 34 -12.58 -10.75 -4.66
CA LEU A 34 -12.41 -11.77 -3.63
C LEU A 34 -12.38 -13.19 -4.18
N MET A 35 -13.22 -13.48 -5.18
CA MET A 35 -13.20 -14.77 -5.87
C MET A 35 -11.85 -15.01 -6.57
N ASN A 36 -11.33 -13.99 -7.26
CA ASN A 36 -10.02 -14.07 -7.89
C ASN A 36 -8.89 -14.18 -6.86
N PHE A 37 -9.02 -13.46 -5.73
CA PHE A 37 -8.08 -13.54 -4.63
C PHE A 37 -8.05 -14.93 -4.02
N LYS A 38 -9.22 -15.49 -3.69
CA LYS A 38 -9.36 -16.87 -3.17
C LYS A 38 -8.76 -17.89 -4.12
N LYS A 39 -9.04 -17.77 -5.42
CA LYS A 39 -8.48 -18.67 -6.44
C LYS A 39 -6.95 -18.61 -6.51
N LYS A 40 -6.35 -17.44 -6.28
CA LYS A 40 -4.92 -17.22 -6.42
C LYS A 40 -4.13 -17.48 -5.14
N PHE A 41 -4.68 -17.15 -3.98
CA PHE A 41 -3.97 -17.11 -2.70
C PHE A 41 -4.52 -18.07 -1.64
N GLY A 42 -5.67 -18.71 -1.90
CA GLY A 42 -6.28 -19.67 -0.98
C GLY A 42 -7.43 -19.12 -0.14
N THR A 43 -7.90 -19.94 0.76
CA THR A 43 -9.03 -19.67 1.65
C THR A 43 -8.65 -18.73 2.82
N PRO A 44 -9.65 -18.17 3.55
CA PRO A 44 -9.38 -17.33 4.72
C PRO A 44 -8.60 -18.05 5.83
N GLU A 45 -8.72 -19.36 5.95
CA GLU A 45 -8.01 -20.17 6.94
C GLU A 45 -6.53 -20.33 6.60
N GLU A 46 -6.20 -20.34 5.31
CA GLU A 46 -4.85 -20.59 4.79
C GLU A 46 -4.06 -19.28 4.57
N THR A 47 -4.75 -18.14 4.47
CA THR A 47 -4.15 -16.89 3.99
C THR A 47 -4.25 -15.77 5.01
N ILE A 48 -3.11 -15.12 5.26
CA ILE A 48 -3.02 -13.88 6.02
C ILE A 48 -2.78 -12.72 5.06
N VAL A 49 -3.61 -11.68 5.15
CA VAL A 49 -3.50 -10.47 4.32
C VAL A 49 -2.73 -9.40 5.08
N CYS A 50 -1.58 -9.03 4.60
CA CYS A 50 -0.77 -7.96 5.16
C CYS A 50 -0.83 -6.73 4.26
N ILE A 51 -1.30 -5.61 4.80
CA ILE A 51 -1.49 -4.35 4.07
C ILE A 51 -0.59 -3.30 4.70
N GLY A 52 0.05 -2.46 3.87
CA GLY A 52 0.83 -1.33 4.35
C GLY A 52 -0.03 -0.34 5.15
N ASP A 53 0.54 0.25 6.19
CA ASP A 53 -0.12 1.24 7.05
C ASP A 53 -0.05 2.64 6.43
N TRP A 54 -0.69 2.83 5.27
CA TRP A 54 -0.84 4.13 4.66
C TRP A 54 -2.09 4.83 5.23
N GLY A 55 -1.87 5.73 6.17
CA GLY A 55 -2.96 6.50 6.82
C GLY A 55 -3.40 7.73 6.00
N ASN A 56 -4.58 8.27 6.34
CA ASN A 56 -5.13 9.50 5.75
C ASN A 56 -4.21 10.71 5.96
N GLU A 57 -3.39 10.70 7.01
CA GLU A 57 -2.42 11.76 7.34
C GLU A 57 -1.35 11.96 6.25
N LYS A 58 -1.09 10.90 5.47
CA LYS A 58 -0.11 10.91 4.38
C LYS A 58 -0.74 11.18 3.01
N GLN A 59 -2.04 11.47 2.98
CA GLN A 59 -2.75 11.74 1.74
C GLN A 59 -2.40 13.12 1.19
N ILE A 60 -2.12 13.18 -0.11
CA ILE A 60 -1.87 14.44 -0.80
C ILE A 60 -3.20 15.19 -0.93
N ARG A 61 -3.21 16.46 -0.53
CA ARG A 61 -4.36 17.36 -0.66
C ARG A 61 -4.88 17.35 -2.11
N ASN A 62 -6.20 17.29 -2.28
CA ASN A 62 -6.90 17.26 -3.58
C ASN A 62 -6.67 16.00 -4.44
N GLN A 63 -6.21 14.90 -3.85
CA GLN A 63 -6.21 13.59 -4.52
C GLN A 63 -7.29 12.66 -3.96
N GLU A 64 -7.71 11.69 -4.78
CA GLU A 64 -8.66 10.67 -4.33
C GLU A 64 -8.15 9.91 -3.10
N PRO A 65 -9.03 9.62 -2.13
CA PRO A 65 -8.65 8.88 -0.93
C PRO A 65 -8.15 7.48 -1.27
N THR A 66 -7.04 7.09 -0.64
CA THR A 66 -6.50 5.74 -0.78
C THR A 66 -7.49 4.72 -0.20
N LYS A 67 -7.83 3.69 -0.96
CA LYS A 67 -8.83 2.67 -0.56
C LYS A 67 -8.32 1.66 0.50
N GLY A 68 -7.18 1.91 1.16
CA GLY A 68 -6.59 0.98 2.13
C GLY A 68 -7.53 0.53 3.23
N LYS A 69 -8.29 1.47 3.84
CA LYS A 69 -9.30 1.15 4.87
C LYS A 69 -10.45 0.30 4.32
N SER A 70 -10.90 0.58 3.09
CA SER A 70 -11.99 -0.17 2.45
C SER A 70 -11.57 -1.60 2.14
N PHE A 71 -10.36 -1.81 1.60
CA PHE A 71 -9.83 -3.16 1.36
C PHE A 71 -9.68 -3.96 2.66
N ARG A 72 -9.15 -3.35 3.73
CA ARG A 72 -9.06 -4.02 5.02
C ARG A 72 -10.42 -4.46 5.55
N LYS A 73 -11.43 -3.57 5.49
CA LYS A 73 -12.81 -3.90 5.89
C LYS A 73 -13.38 -5.03 5.02
N LEU A 74 -13.13 -4.99 3.71
CA LEU A 74 -13.60 -6.00 2.77
C LEU A 74 -13.01 -7.37 3.11
N PHE A 75 -11.69 -7.51 3.22
CA PHE A 75 -11.06 -8.78 3.56
C PHE A 75 -11.49 -9.31 4.93
N LYS A 76 -11.60 -8.45 5.95
CA LYS A 76 -12.13 -8.84 7.27
C LYS A 76 -13.57 -9.35 7.20
N LYS A 77 -14.45 -8.68 6.43
CA LYS A 77 -15.85 -9.10 6.22
C LYS A 77 -15.95 -10.51 5.65
N TYR A 78 -14.97 -10.92 4.84
CA TYR A 78 -14.93 -12.26 4.22
C TYR A 78 -14.04 -13.25 4.98
N GLY A 79 -13.72 -12.97 6.24
CA GLY A 79 -13.06 -13.88 7.15
C GLY A 79 -11.54 -13.93 7.08
N TYR A 80 -10.89 -13.12 6.20
CA TYR A 80 -9.43 -13.08 6.13
C TYR A 80 -8.82 -12.38 7.34
N LYS A 81 -7.82 -12.98 7.95
CA LYS A 81 -6.96 -12.34 8.96
C LYS A 81 -6.17 -11.22 8.28
N THR A 82 -6.40 -9.97 8.68
CA THR A 82 -5.83 -8.79 8.01
C THR A 82 -5.04 -7.97 9.00
N TYR A 83 -3.75 -7.75 8.72
CA TYR A 83 -2.81 -7.00 9.55
C TYR A 83 -2.27 -5.78 8.82
N LEU A 84 -1.99 -4.71 9.58
CA LEU A 84 -1.26 -3.55 9.10
C LEU A 84 0.24 -3.72 9.37
N VAL A 85 1.05 -3.34 8.38
CA VAL A 85 2.51 -3.42 8.45
C VAL A 85 3.09 -2.04 8.21
N ASP A 86 3.97 -1.57 9.09
CA ASP A 86 4.68 -0.30 8.90
C ASP A 86 5.51 -0.31 7.63
N GLU A 87 5.31 0.71 6.78
CA GLU A 87 5.95 0.86 5.47
C GLU A 87 7.34 1.50 5.53
N TYR A 88 7.90 1.73 6.73
CA TYR A 88 9.20 2.37 6.85
C TYR A 88 10.27 1.63 6.04
N ASN A 89 10.95 2.35 5.16
CA ASN A 89 12.03 1.90 4.27
C ASN A 89 11.68 0.79 3.26
N THR A 90 10.44 0.34 3.18
CA THR A 90 10.04 -0.77 2.29
C THR A 90 10.26 -0.49 0.81
N SER A 91 10.11 0.77 0.38
CA SER A 91 10.34 1.20 -1.01
C SER A 91 11.76 1.73 -1.29
N LYS A 92 12.55 2.01 -0.23
CA LYS A 92 13.90 2.60 -0.36
C LYS A 92 15.01 1.57 -0.29
N LYS A 93 14.76 0.45 0.35
CA LYS A 93 15.74 -0.61 0.57
C LYS A 93 15.41 -1.85 -0.26
N SER A 94 16.43 -2.49 -0.80
CA SER A 94 16.31 -3.74 -1.56
C SER A 94 15.79 -4.86 -0.64
N TYR A 95 14.81 -5.61 -1.11
CA TYR A 95 14.30 -6.77 -0.38
C TYR A 95 15.30 -7.93 -0.34
N VAL A 96 16.28 -7.95 -1.25
CA VAL A 96 17.29 -9.01 -1.36
C VAL A 96 18.32 -8.85 -0.25
N ASP A 97 19.02 -7.72 -0.25
CA ASP A 97 20.22 -7.47 0.55
C ASP A 97 20.13 -6.24 1.47
N GLY A 98 19.05 -5.46 1.40
CA GLY A 98 18.88 -4.26 2.20
C GLY A 98 19.66 -3.04 1.70
N THR A 99 20.31 -3.11 0.54
CA THR A 99 21.01 -1.97 -0.05
C THR A 99 20.07 -0.85 -0.40
N GLU A 100 20.57 0.37 -0.46
CA GLU A 100 19.78 1.53 -0.80
C GLU A 100 19.48 1.58 -2.29
N LEU A 101 18.22 1.87 -2.63
CA LEU A 101 17.72 1.96 -4.00
C LEU A 101 17.57 3.41 -4.45
N GLU A 102 17.87 3.68 -5.71
CA GLU A 102 17.72 4.99 -6.31
C GLU A 102 16.89 4.96 -7.61
N LYS A 103 16.26 6.10 -7.90
CA LYS A 103 15.61 6.35 -9.19
C LYS A 103 16.66 6.83 -10.18
N PHE A 104 16.83 6.15 -11.29
CA PHE A 104 17.89 6.46 -12.26
C PHE A 104 17.37 6.85 -13.64
N LYS A 105 16.25 6.25 -14.10
CA LYS A 105 15.72 6.51 -15.43
C LYS A 105 14.97 7.85 -15.46
N LYS A 106 15.26 8.66 -16.46
CA LYS A 106 14.59 9.94 -16.72
C LYS A 106 13.69 9.80 -17.95
N ARG A 107 12.61 10.54 -18.00
CA ARG A 107 11.73 10.67 -19.17
C ARG A 107 11.12 12.07 -19.21
N GLU A 108 10.60 12.48 -20.34
CA GLU A 108 9.75 13.65 -20.47
C GLU A 108 8.47 13.50 -19.63
N ASN A 109 7.97 14.63 -19.17
CA ASN A 109 6.73 14.63 -18.39
C ASN A 109 5.57 14.21 -19.28
N SER A 110 4.78 13.23 -18.85
CA SER A 110 3.60 12.77 -19.58
C SER A 110 2.47 13.80 -19.65
N ARG A 111 2.55 14.89 -18.88
CA ARG A 111 1.56 15.96 -18.90
C ARG A 111 1.96 17.00 -19.95
N PRO A 112 1.14 17.24 -21.02
CA PRO A 112 1.54 18.08 -22.16
C PRO A 112 1.94 19.53 -21.81
N TYR A 113 1.39 20.05 -20.69
CA TYR A 113 1.66 21.41 -20.21
C TYR A 113 2.91 21.52 -19.32
N LYS A 114 3.67 20.44 -19.15
CA LYS A 114 4.90 20.41 -18.36
C LYS A 114 6.06 19.91 -19.21
N THR A 115 7.03 20.79 -19.42
CA THR A 115 8.22 20.53 -20.24
C THR A 115 9.38 19.92 -19.45
N ASN A 116 9.25 19.78 -18.14
CA ASN A 116 10.34 19.29 -17.29
C ASN A 116 10.57 17.78 -17.42
N ILE A 117 11.83 17.37 -17.35
CA ILE A 117 12.24 15.97 -17.29
C ILE A 117 11.98 15.44 -15.87
N ILE A 118 11.31 14.31 -15.77
CA ILE A 118 11.00 13.63 -14.50
C ILE A 118 11.73 12.31 -14.36
N LYS A 119 12.09 11.94 -13.13
CA LYS A 119 12.61 10.59 -12.83
C LYS A 119 11.44 9.59 -12.80
N VAL A 120 11.63 8.45 -13.46
CA VAL A 120 10.63 7.36 -13.45
C VAL A 120 10.49 6.83 -12.04
N HIS A 121 9.26 6.85 -11.51
CA HIS A 121 9.00 6.52 -10.12
C HIS A 121 9.00 5.00 -9.82
N GLY A 122 8.52 4.20 -10.77
CA GLY A 122 8.32 2.76 -10.57
C GLY A 122 9.56 1.89 -10.84
N LEU A 123 10.67 2.48 -11.29
CA LEU A 123 11.89 1.74 -11.62
C LEU A 123 13.07 2.21 -10.76
N LEU A 124 13.68 1.26 -10.05
CA LEU A 124 14.77 1.50 -9.13
C LEU A 124 15.99 0.65 -9.51
N ARG A 125 17.16 1.09 -9.10
CA ARG A 125 18.40 0.29 -9.12
C ARG A 125 19.13 0.39 -7.78
N SER A 126 20.00 -0.58 -7.49
CA SER A 126 20.88 -0.49 -6.31
C SER A 126 21.88 0.66 -6.46
N LYS A 127 22.08 1.44 -5.38
CA LYS A 127 23.12 2.49 -5.33
C LYS A 127 24.53 1.93 -5.25
N SER A 128 24.72 0.79 -4.59
CA SER A 128 26.00 0.13 -4.52
C SER A 128 26.29 -0.53 -5.87
N VAL A 129 27.07 0.14 -6.69
CA VAL A 129 27.78 -0.51 -7.80
C VAL A 129 28.95 -1.23 -7.16
N PRO A 130 28.99 -2.57 -7.17
CA PRO A 130 30.17 -3.27 -6.70
C PRO A 130 31.36 -2.84 -7.54
N SER A 131 32.48 -2.55 -6.89
CA SER A 131 33.72 -2.10 -7.52
C SER A 131 34.33 -3.09 -8.53
N ASN A 132 33.83 -4.31 -8.62
CA ASN A 132 34.22 -5.31 -9.61
C ASN A 132 33.34 -5.19 -10.87
N LYS A 133 33.97 -4.96 -12.01
CA LYS A 133 33.40 -4.75 -13.36
C LYS A 133 32.44 -5.82 -13.88
N SER A 134 32.19 -6.91 -13.17
CA SER A 134 31.28 -8.01 -13.57
C SER A 134 29.97 -8.08 -12.81
N SER A 135 29.65 -7.15 -11.92
CA SER A 135 28.43 -7.19 -11.14
C SER A 135 27.25 -6.65 -11.93
N LYS A 136 26.28 -7.51 -12.18
CA LYS A 136 25.01 -7.16 -12.84
C LYS A 136 24.26 -6.12 -12.03
N ILE A 137 23.93 -4.99 -12.64
CA ILE A 137 23.02 -4.00 -12.06
C ILE A 137 21.66 -4.66 -11.90
N ILE A 138 21.20 -4.83 -10.67
CA ILE A 138 19.88 -5.39 -10.40
C ILE A 138 18.85 -4.25 -10.48
N LEU A 139 17.85 -4.42 -11.34
CA LEU A 139 16.74 -3.53 -11.48
C LEU A 139 15.56 -4.05 -10.67
N PHE A 140 14.87 -3.12 -10.00
CA PHE A 140 13.71 -3.42 -9.17
C PHE A 140 12.49 -2.66 -9.67
N ASN A 141 11.35 -3.34 -9.77
CA ASN A 141 10.06 -2.66 -9.76
C ASN A 141 9.79 -2.20 -8.32
N ARG A 142 9.51 -0.90 -8.12
CA ARG A 142 9.34 -0.31 -6.80
C ARG A 142 8.22 -0.99 -5.99
N ASP A 143 7.07 -1.20 -6.62
CA ASP A 143 5.88 -1.72 -5.93
C ASP A 143 6.07 -3.21 -5.57
N THR A 144 6.74 -3.97 -6.44
CA THR A 144 7.14 -5.35 -6.15
C THR A 144 8.15 -5.41 -5.00
N ASN A 145 9.16 -4.54 -5.01
CA ASN A 145 10.14 -4.46 -3.93
C ASN A 145 9.49 -4.10 -2.59
N GLU A 146 8.57 -3.14 -2.60
CA GLU A 146 7.81 -2.71 -1.43
C GLU A 146 6.96 -3.85 -0.86
N SER A 147 6.20 -4.54 -1.70
CA SER A 147 5.35 -5.67 -1.27
C SER A 147 6.17 -6.84 -0.70
N LEU A 148 7.35 -7.12 -1.26
CA LEU A 148 8.25 -8.14 -0.73
C LEU A 148 8.88 -7.75 0.60
N ASN A 149 9.20 -6.47 0.82
CA ASN A 149 9.64 -5.98 2.12
C ASN A 149 8.52 -6.00 3.18
N ILE A 150 7.29 -5.64 2.81
CA ILE A 150 6.11 -5.78 3.69
C ILE A 150 5.92 -7.25 4.06
N ARG A 151 5.98 -8.16 3.09
CA ARG A 151 5.91 -9.62 3.34
C ARG A 151 7.03 -10.08 4.27
N LYS A 152 8.27 -9.61 4.07
CA LYS A 152 9.42 -9.93 4.94
C LYS A 152 9.14 -9.48 6.37
N LYS A 153 8.70 -8.23 6.60
CA LYS A 153 8.32 -7.72 7.93
C LYS A 153 7.24 -8.60 8.58
N ALA A 154 6.18 -8.93 7.84
CA ALA A 154 5.10 -9.77 8.34
C ALA A 154 5.59 -11.16 8.76
N ILE A 155 6.41 -11.83 7.94
CA ILE A 155 6.97 -13.15 8.27
C ILE A 155 7.85 -13.10 9.51
N TYR A 156 8.70 -12.07 9.66
CA TYR A 156 9.55 -11.90 10.84
C TYR A 156 8.73 -11.69 12.10
N SER A 157 7.67 -10.86 12.02
CA SER A 157 6.74 -10.64 13.14
C SER A 157 5.98 -11.91 13.53
N ILE A 158 5.46 -12.68 12.56
CA ILE A 158 4.76 -13.94 12.83
C ILE A 158 5.69 -14.99 13.47
N LYS A 159 6.97 -15.02 13.06
CA LYS A 159 7.96 -15.95 13.58
C LYS A 159 8.68 -15.46 14.84
N ASN A 160 8.26 -14.35 15.42
CA ASN A 160 8.89 -13.68 16.56
C ASN A 160 10.42 -13.46 16.40
N LYS A 161 10.84 -13.17 15.14
CA LYS A 161 12.24 -12.87 14.81
C LYS A 161 12.48 -11.36 14.84
N GLU A 162 13.69 -10.97 15.20
CA GLU A 162 14.10 -9.57 15.10
C GLU A 162 14.09 -9.11 13.64
N LEU A 163 13.47 -7.94 13.39
CA LEU A 163 13.46 -7.34 12.07
C LEU A 163 14.88 -6.90 11.66
N PRO A 164 15.24 -7.04 10.37
CA PRO A 164 16.49 -6.50 9.86
C PRO A 164 16.60 -5.00 10.15
N ARG A 165 17.76 -4.54 10.63
CA ARG A 165 17.99 -3.14 11.06
C ARG A 165 17.56 -2.11 10.02
N TYR A 166 17.77 -2.38 8.72
CA TYR A 166 17.40 -1.47 7.65
C TYR A 166 15.89 -1.26 7.47
N LEU A 167 15.04 -2.12 8.07
CA LEU A 167 13.58 -2.01 8.08
C LEU A 167 13.02 -1.49 9.41
N VAL A 168 13.86 -1.23 10.40
CA VAL A 168 13.48 -0.70 11.71
C VAL A 168 13.66 0.81 11.71
N ARG A 169 12.71 1.56 12.32
CA ARG A 169 12.87 3.00 12.56
C ARG A 169 13.91 3.22 13.66
N GLU A 170 14.84 4.11 13.44
CA GLU A 170 15.68 4.64 14.51
C GLU A 170 14.80 5.53 15.41
N ILE A 171 14.70 5.17 16.67
CA ILE A 171 13.95 5.94 17.66
C ILE A 171 14.78 7.16 18.02
N LYS A 172 14.36 8.32 17.54
CA LYS A 172 15.07 9.59 17.80
C LYS A 172 14.71 10.23 19.13
N ASN A 173 13.53 9.91 19.72
CA ASN A 173 13.05 10.47 20.98
C ASN A 173 12.18 9.46 21.75
N GLN A 174 12.11 9.59 23.10
CA GLN A 174 11.25 8.75 23.96
C GLN A 174 9.76 8.81 23.61
N GLN A 175 9.29 9.91 23.02
CA GLN A 175 7.89 10.06 22.57
C GLN A 175 7.53 9.13 21.40
N ASP A 176 8.49 8.76 20.55
CA ASP A 176 8.27 7.80 19.46
C ASP A 176 8.08 6.37 19.99
N PHE A 177 8.59 6.09 21.20
CA PHE A 177 8.49 4.78 21.85
C PHE A 177 7.06 4.41 22.27
N ILE A 178 6.26 5.40 22.69
CA ILE A 178 4.87 5.18 23.11
C ILE A 178 4.00 4.86 21.88
N GLY A 179 4.19 5.56 20.78
CA GLY A 179 3.46 5.33 19.52
C GLY A 179 3.74 3.95 18.91
N ASP A 180 4.99 3.49 18.95
CA ASP A 180 5.38 2.17 18.44
C ASP A 180 4.94 1.01 19.35
N LYS A 181 4.87 1.21 20.68
CA LYS A 181 4.31 0.22 21.60
C LYS A 181 2.81 0.01 21.40
N ILE A 182 2.06 1.08 21.18
CA ILE A 182 0.62 1.02 20.91
C ILE A 182 0.38 0.30 19.57
N LYS A 183 1.18 0.57 18.54
CA LYS A 183 1.08 -0.13 17.26
C LYS A 183 1.49 -1.60 17.32
N ARG A 184 2.43 -1.98 18.18
CA ARG A 184 2.81 -3.39 18.41
C ARG A 184 1.74 -4.15 19.19
N SER A 185 1.05 -3.53 20.15
CA SER A 185 -0.05 -4.17 20.89
C SER A 185 -1.28 -4.44 20.02
N GLU A 186 -1.53 -3.63 18.97
CA GLU A 186 -2.60 -3.90 18.00
C GLU A 186 -2.27 -5.06 17.02
N ILE A 187 -1.00 -5.46 16.91
CA ILE A 187 -0.57 -6.61 16.10
C ILE A 187 -0.74 -7.93 16.87
N PHE A 188 -0.86 -7.89 18.20
CA PHE A 188 -0.84 -9.09 19.07
C PHE A 188 -2.19 -9.47 19.68
N LEU A 189 -3.29 -8.78 19.41
CA LEU A 189 -4.60 -9.14 19.97
C LEU A 189 -5.62 -9.35 18.86
N PHE A 190 -5.86 -10.60 18.62
CA PHE A 190 -6.97 -11.41 18.09
C PHE A 190 -6.56 -12.40 17.03
#